data_452c6cfbb074f9100388fde8669e00a1
#
_entry.id   452c6cfbb074f9100388fde8669e00a1
#
_cell.length_a   1.000
_cell.length_b   1.000
_cell.length_c   1.000
_cell.angle_alpha   90.00
_cell.angle_beta   90.00
_cell.angle_gamma   90.00
#
_symmetry.space_group_name_H-M   'P 1'
#
loop_
_entity.id
_entity.type
_entity.pdbx_description
1 polymer ?
#
loop_
_entity_poly.entity_id
_entity_poly.type
_entity_poly.pdbx_seq_one_letter_code
_entity_poly.pdbx_strand_id
1 'polypeptide(L)'
;ISAPSRATLLTGLYSHKHGQEILTNGFKPDNVVFPELLQQAGYQTAIVGKWHLQVEPKGFDYYKVLKNQGDYYNPEFTTKEHYGEYVREEGYATTLTTDYAIDWLEHRDTTKPFCLMVHHKAPHRNFMPEPKYYDLYEDAEFPYPDNFFDDYENRGGAAKSQQMSIMNDMTLGYDLKVTEMNKNLPPHLEWSIADWERARARMTPEQLAAWDASYGPRNKAMLDANLSGKELAKWKYQRYIKDYMRTIKSVDDQIGRLLDYLEANNLTENTIVVYTSDQGFYMGEHGWFDKRFMYEESFRTPLLIMYPKMIKAGSVCNELVQNIDYAPTYLALAGVKSPVKMDGRSLIPLFSGEKPENWRESLYYHYYDYPAIHMVRRHDGVSDGRYKLIHFYGKGEAKDAGADAEYFELYDLQNDPHEMKNVVNVPSYKEHVERLKSELVKYQKDLKIREGNIE
;
A
#
# COMPACT_ATOMS: atom_id res chain seq x y z
N ILE A 1 4.36 -4.39 -1.39
CA ILE A 1 4.18 -3.48 -2.53
C ILE A 1 2.90 -3.82 -3.29
N SER A 2 2.42 -2.88 -4.13
CA SER A 2 1.05 -2.85 -4.65
C SER A 2 0.62 -4.12 -5.37
N ALA A 3 1.23 -4.48 -6.50
CA ALA A 3 0.77 -5.61 -7.31
C ALA A 3 0.82 -6.95 -6.55
N PRO A 4 1.91 -7.34 -5.85
CA PRO A 4 1.92 -8.53 -5.02
C PRO A 4 0.84 -8.55 -3.94
N SER A 5 0.64 -7.45 -3.22
CA SER A 5 -0.38 -7.37 -2.16
C SER A 5 -1.80 -7.49 -2.72
N ARG A 6 -2.10 -6.86 -3.87
CA ARG A 6 -3.40 -6.97 -4.54
C ARG A 6 -3.69 -8.37 -5.02
N ALA A 7 -2.68 -9.04 -5.59
CA ALA A 7 -2.78 -10.45 -5.96
C ALA A 7 -3.01 -11.36 -4.75
N THR A 8 -2.30 -11.11 -3.64
CA THR A 8 -2.48 -11.82 -2.37
C THR A 8 -3.90 -11.66 -1.82
N LEU A 9 -4.43 -10.43 -1.81
CA LEU A 9 -5.80 -10.14 -1.36
C LEU A 9 -6.85 -10.90 -2.18
N LEU A 10 -6.66 -11.00 -3.50
CA LEU A 10 -7.60 -11.68 -4.40
C LEU A 10 -7.57 -13.20 -4.27
N THR A 11 -6.40 -13.79 -4.00
CA THR A 11 -6.17 -15.24 -4.06
C THR A 11 -6.11 -15.92 -2.70
N GLY A 12 -5.81 -15.18 -1.63
CA GLY A 12 -5.50 -15.76 -0.30
C GLY A 12 -4.20 -16.55 -0.28
N LEU A 13 -3.28 -16.30 -1.22
CA LEU A 13 -2.00 -16.98 -1.37
C LEU A 13 -0.83 -16.03 -1.18
N TYR A 14 0.32 -16.56 -0.74
CA TYR A 14 1.59 -15.82 -0.77
C TYR A 14 2.10 -15.59 -2.19
N SER A 15 2.92 -14.56 -2.38
CA SER A 15 3.36 -14.05 -3.69
C SER A 15 4.01 -15.11 -4.58
N HIS A 16 4.87 -15.95 -4.05
CA HIS A 16 5.56 -17.01 -4.80
C HIS A 16 4.60 -18.10 -5.34
N LYS A 17 3.40 -18.24 -4.74
CA LYS A 17 2.38 -19.20 -5.20
C LYS A 17 1.52 -18.63 -6.32
N HIS A 18 1.02 -17.40 -6.15
CA HIS A 18 0.24 -16.75 -7.21
C HIS A 18 1.09 -16.14 -8.33
N GLY A 19 2.41 -16.04 -8.13
CA GLY A 19 3.39 -15.65 -9.15
C GLY A 19 3.68 -14.16 -9.26
N GLN A 20 2.86 -13.29 -8.64
CA GLN A 20 3.09 -11.84 -8.63
C GLN A 20 4.02 -11.48 -7.49
N GLU A 21 5.33 -11.60 -7.69
CA GLU A 21 6.36 -11.34 -6.67
C GLU A 21 6.87 -9.90 -6.70
N ILE A 22 6.82 -9.28 -7.88
CA ILE A 22 7.35 -7.93 -8.15
C ILE A 22 6.28 -7.03 -8.78
N LEU A 23 6.58 -5.75 -9.00
CA LEU A 23 5.60 -4.77 -9.54
C LEU A 23 5.23 -5.02 -11.01
N THR A 24 6.11 -5.63 -11.80
CA THR A 24 5.89 -5.79 -13.23
C THR A 24 4.89 -6.91 -13.52
N ASN A 25 5.28 -8.02 -14.04
CA ASN A 25 4.40 -9.12 -14.41
C ASN A 25 4.54 -10.30 -13.43
N GLY A 26 3.72 -11.32 -13.58
CA GLY A 26 3.84 -12.56 -12.82
C GLY A 26 2.54 -13.17 -12.36
N PHE A 27 1.44 -12.42 -12.32
CA PHE A 27 0.15 -12.97 -11.93
C PHE A 27 -0.29 -14.08 -12.88
N LYS A 28 -0.45 -15.29 -12.38
CA LYS A 28 -0.78 -16.46 -13.19
C LYS A 28 -2.23 -16.42 -13.64
N PRO A 29 -2.52 -16.65 -14.94
CA PRO A 29 -3.89 -16.60 -15.46
C PRO A 29 -4.85 -17.64 -14.85
N ASP A 30 -4.31 -18.76 -14.37
CA ASP A 30 -5.04 -19.85 -13.74
C ASP A 30 -5.28 -19.66 -12.24
N ASN A 31 -4.78 -18.57 -11.65
CA ASN A 31 -5.09 -18.27 -10.26
C ASN A 31 -6.61 -18.20 -10.01
N VAL A 32 -7.06 -18.90 -8.99
CA VAL A 32 -8.42 -18.77 -8.47
C VAL A 32 -8.50 -17.50 -7.64
N VAL A 33 -9.45 -16.64 -7.95
CA VAL A 33 -9.69 -15.37 -7.24
C VAL A 33 -11.06 -15.37 -6.58
N PHE A 34 -11.18 -14.81 -5.39
CA PHE A 34 -12.44 -14.87 -4.63
C PHE A 34 -13.63 -14.20 -5.36
N PRO A 35 -13.47 -13.12 -6.14
CA PRO A 35 -14.61 -12.56 -6.88
C PRO A 35 -15.21 -13.51 -7.90
N GLU A 36 -14.39 -14.32 -8.57
CA GLU A 36 -14.87 -15.35 -9.51
C GLU A 36 -15.71 -16.40 -8.81
N LEU A 37 -15.33 -16.82 -7.61
CA LEU A 37 -16.09 -17.78 -6.82
C LEU A 37 -17.40 -17.19 -6.28
N LEU A 38 -17.39 -15.93 -5.90
CA LEU A 38 -18.62 -15.20 -5.53
C LEU A 38 -19.57 -15.05 -6.72
N GLN A 39 -19.05 -14.72 -7.89
CA GLN A 39 -19.81 -14.63 -9.14
C GLN A 39 -20.49 -15.97 -9.48
N GLN A 40 -19.75 -17.07 -9.40
CA GLN A 40 -20.29 -18.43 -9.59
C GLN A 40 -21.38 -18.79 -8.56
N ALA A 41 -21.31 -18.21 -7.38
CA ALA A 41 -22.31 -18.38 -6.31
C ALA A 41 -23.52 -17.43 -6.43
N GLY A 42 -23.60 -16.64 -7.50
CA GLY A 42 -24.74 -15.77 -7.79
C GLY A 42 -24.61 -14.32 -7.32
N TYR A 43 -23.43 -13.92 -6.82
CA TYR A 43 -23.15 -12.52 -6.55
C TYR A 43 -22.93 -11.73 -7.84
N GLN A 44 -23.36 -10.48 -7.86
CA GLN A 44 -22.85 -9.50 -8.82
C GLN A 44 -21.52 -8.97 -8.32
N THR A 45 -20.53 -8.93 -9.17
CA THR A 45 -19.16 -8.56 -8.80
C THR A 45 -18.69 -7.36 -9.61
N ALA A 46 -18.12 -6.37 -8.94
CA ALA A 46 -17.59 -5.18 -9.59
C ALA A 46 -16.28 -4.72 -8.95
N ILE A 47 -15.40 -4.12 -9.78
CA ILE A 47 -14.23 -3.38 -9.31
C ILE A 47 -14.12 -2.06 -10.04
N VAL A 48 -13.86 -0.99 -9.29
CA VAL A 48 -13.66 0.36 -9.82
C VAL A 48 -12.37 0.95 -9.26
N GLY A 49 -11.62 1.65 -10.13
CA GLY A 49 -10.40 2.34 -9.76
C GLY A 49 -9.13 1.54 -10.04
N LYS A 50 -8.19 1.49 -9.11
CA LYS A 50 -6.86 0.89 -9.34
C LYS A 50 -6.91 -0.63 -9.34
N TRP A 51 -6.51 -1.24 -10.47
CA TRP A 51 -6.32 -2.69 -10.61
C TRP A 51 -4.86 -3.10 -10.44
N HIS A 52 -3.99 -2.63 -11.29
CA HIS A 52 -2.52 -2.73 -11.23
C HIS A 52 -1.94 -4.16 -11.22
N LEU A 53 -2.56 -5.11 -11.91
CA LEU A 53 -2.03 -6.48 -12.07
C LEU A 53 -1.57 -6.82 -13.48
N GLN A 54 -1.65 -5.89 -14.43
CA GLN A 54 -1.22 -6.03 -15.84
C GLN A 54 -1.85 -7.22 -16.59
N VAL A 55 -2.95 -7.74 -16.08
CA VAL A 55 -3.81 -8.72 -16.73
C VAL A 55 -5.24 -8.21 -16.66
N GLU A 56 -6.11 -8.71 -17.52
CA GLU A 56 -7.52 -8.36 -17.46
C GLU A 56 -8.13 -8.70 -16.09
N PRO A 57 -8.96 -7.82 -15.48
CA PRO A 57 -9.67 -8.14 -14.25
C PRO A 57 -10.55 -9.38 -14.40
N LYS A 58 -10.29 -10.40 -13.58
CA LYS A 58 -10.96 -11.70 -13.61
C LYS A 58 -12.00 -11.83 -12.48
N GLY A 59 -13.16 -12.41 -12.79
CA GLY A 59 -14.18 -12.67 -11.80
C GLY A 59 -15.10 -11.48 -11.51
N PHE A 60 -15.16 -10.51 -12.42
CA PHE A 60 -16.02 -9.35 -12.29
C PHE A 60 -17.04 -9.27 -13.43
N ASP A 61 -18.29 -9.01 -13.09
CA ASP A 61 -19.35 -8.72 -14.06
C ASP A 61 -19.15 -7.33 -14.67
N TYR A 62 -18.69 -6.40 -13.85
CA TYR A 62 -18.39 -5.02 -14.22
C TYR A 62 -17.02 -4.62 -13.71
N TYR A 63 -16.26 -3.90 -14.54
CA TYR A 63 -15.12 -3.14 -14.08
C TYR A 63 -14.91 -1.86 -14.86
N LYS A 64 -14.43 -0.84 -14.15
CA LYS A 64 -13.92 0.40 -14.73
C LYS A 64 -12.63 0.75 -14.00
N VAL A 65 -11.50 0.40 -14.62
CA VAL A 65 -10.21 0.42 -13.94
C VAL A 65 -9.21 1.37 -14.58
N LEU A 66 -8.39 1.95 -13.73
CA LEU A 66 -7.35 2.90 -14.10
C LEU A 66 -6.23 2.23 -14.90
N LYS A 67 -5.66 2.98 -15.82
CA LYS A 67 -4.43 2.60 -16.52
C LYS A 67 -3.25 2.59 -15.55
N ASN A 68 -2.57 1.45 -15.42
CA ASN A 68 -1.41 1.27 -14.53
C ASN A 68 -1.69 1.75 -13.09
N GLN A 69 -0.91 2.74 -12.60
CA GLN A 69 -1.06 3.38 -11.29
C GLN A 69 -2.18 4.44 -11.25
N GLY A 70 -2.69 4.84 -12.41
CA GLY A 70 -3.62 5.96 -12.56
C GLY A 70 -2.94 7.33 -12.43
N ASP A 71 -3.62 8.35 -12.87
CA ASP A 71 -3.28 9.76 -12.71
C ASP A 71 -4.30 10.43 -11.78
N TYR A 72 -3.90 11.46 -11.05
CA TYR A 72 -4.83 12.18 -10.15
C TYR A 72 -5.84 13.04 -10.92
N TYR A 73 -5.37 13.72 -11.98
CA TYR A 73 -6.20 14.57 -12.82
C TYR A 73 -6.45 13.93 -14.16
N ASN A 74 -7.69 13.95 -14.59
CA ASN A 74 -8.14 13.48 -15.92
C ASN A 74 -7.60 12.07 -16.22
N PRO A 75 -7.85 11.09 -15.34
CA PRO A 75 -7.31 9.74 -15.47
C PRO A 75 -7.86 9.02 -16.69
N GLU A 76 -7.16 7.99 -17.14
CA GLU A 76 -7.61 7.07 -18.17
C GLU A 76 -8.17 5.79 -17.53
N PHE A 77 -9.35 5.39 -18.00
CA PHE A 77 -10.02 4.16 -17.59
C PHE A 77 -10.22 3.22 -18.77
N THR A 78 -10.26 1.92 -18.48
CA THR A 78 -10.76 0.87 -19.39
C THR A 78 -11.90 0.12 -18.73
N THR A 79 -12.83 -0.40 -19.54
CA THR A 79 -13.99 -1.17 -19.11
C THR A 79 -13.91 -2.60 -19.61
N LYS A 80 -14.84 -3.45 -19.16
CA LYS A 80 -14.93 -4.85 -19.56
C LYS A 80 -15.21 -5.02 -21.06
N GLU A 81 -16.07 -4.19 -21.60
CA GLU A 81 -16.44 -4.21 -23.00
C GLU A 81 -15.32 -3.77 -23.93
N HIS A 82 -14.39 -2.96 -23.41
CA HIS A 82 -13.31 -2.32 -24.17
C HIS A 82 -11.94 -2.48 -23.49
N TYR A 83 -11.66 -3.67 -22.94
CA TYR A 83 -10.41 -3.90 -22.24
C TYR A 83 -9.19 -3.60 -23.13
N GLY A 84 -8.28 -2.79 -22.59
CA GLY A 84 -7.08 -2.34 -23.28
C GLY A 84 -7.26 -1.02 -24.04
N GLU A 85 -8.50 -0.59 -24.27
CA GLU A 85 -8.81 0.74 -24.79
C GLU A 85 -9.02 1.69 -23.62
N TYR A 86 -8.15 2.69 -23.49
CA TYR A 86 -8.18 3.63 -22.37
C TYR A 86 -8.76 4.96 -22.81
N VAL A 87 -9.79 5.40 -22.09
CA VAL A 87 -10.45 6.68 -22.33
C VAL A 87 -10.12 7.64 -21.21
N ARG A 88 -9.63 8.83 -21.57
CA ARG A 88 -9.38 9.91 -20.61
C ARG A 88 -10.71 10.54 -20.22
N GLU A 89 -10.93 10.70 -18.92
CA GLU A 89 -12.12 11.33 -18.38
C GLU A 89 -11.73 12.54 -17.53
N GLU A 90 -12.38 13.67 -17.75
CA GLU A 90 -12.11 14.90 -17.03
C GLU A 90 -12.59 14.80 -15.59
N GLY A 91 -11.74 15.18 -14.65
CA GLY A 91 -12.04 15.19 -13.23
C GLY A 91 -10.90 14.71 -12.35
N TYR A 92 -11.20 14.60 -11.06
CA TYR A 92 -10.26 14.11 -10.06
C TYR A 92 -10.48 12.61 -9.79
N ALA A 93 -9.41 11.83 -9.88
CA ALA A 93 -9.50 10.36 -9.90
C ALA A 93 -10.24 9.76 -8.70
N THR A 94 -10.06 10.30 -7.50
CA THR A 94 -10.71 9.81 -6.28
C THR A 94 -12.23 9.99 -6.35
N THR A 95 -12.68 11.14 -6.80
CA THR A 95 -14.10 11.47 -6.98
C THR A 95 -14.71 10.61 -8.10
N LEU A 96 -14.07 10.56 -9.28
CA LEU A 96 -14.54 9.75 -10.42
C LEU A 96 -14.69 8.27 -10.04
N THR A 97 -13.71 7.71 -9.32
CA THR A 97 -13.77 6.31 -8.86
C THR A 97 -15.02 6.06 -8.01
N THR A 98 -15.34 6.96 -7.10
CA THR A 98 -16.54 6.83 -6.26
C THR A 98 -17.83 7.08 -7.05
N ASP A 99 -17.83 8.03 -7.99
CA ASP A 99 -18.99 8.28 -8.85
C ASP A 99 -19.38 7.01 -9.62
N TYR A 100 -18.40 6.31 -10.21
CA TYR A 100 -18.66 5.05 -10.92
C TYR A 100 -19.08 3.92 -9.99
N ALA A 101 -18.57 3.87 -8.77
CA ALA A 101 -18.99 2.89 -7.77
C ALA A 101 -20.45 3.09 -7.36
N ILE A 102 -20.87 4.33 -7.13
CA ILE A 102 -22.25 4.67 -6.80
C ILE A 102 -23.17 4.44 -7.99
N ASP A 103 -22.78 4.86 -9.20
CA ASP A 103 -23.53 4.61 -10.42
C ASP A 103 -23.78 3.11 -10.63
N TRP A 104 -22.76 2.28 -10.44
CA TRP A 104 -22.93 0.82 -10.51
C TRP A 104 -23.91 0.30 -9.44
N LEU A 105 -23.83 0.79 -8.20
CA LEU A 105 -24.76 0.42 -7.13
C LEU A 105 -26.20 0.79 -7.45
N GLU A 106 -26.42 1.94 -8.09
CA GLU A 106 -27.76 2.40 -8.51
C GLU A 106 -28.38 1.54 -9.60
N HIS A 107 -27.56 1.00 -10.50
CA HIS A 107 -28.01 0.22 -11.67
C HIS A 107 -27.88 -1.30 -11.50
N ARG A 108 -27.41 -1.78 -10.32
CA ARG A 108 -27.29 -3.22 -10.06
C ARG A 108 -28.65 -3.93 -10.04
N ASP A 109 -28.65 -5.22 -10.28
CA ASP A 109 -29.81 -6.07 -10.02
C ASP A 109 -30.02 -6.23 -8.50
N THR A 110 -31.04 -5.56 -7.96
CA THR A 110 -31.33 -5.56 -6.51
C THR A 110 -31.83 -6.90 -5.97
N THR A 111 -32.08 -7.88 -6.82
CA THR A 111 -32.48 -9.24 -6.42
C THR A 111 -31.30 -10.14 -6.08
N LYS A 112 -30.08 -9.69 -6.39
CA LYS A 112 -28.84 -10.44 -6.14
C LYS A 112 -27.96 -9.77 -5.09
N PRO A 113 -27.21 -10.56 -4.32
CA PRO A 113 -26.16 -10.01 -3.48
C PRO A 113 -25.04 -9.44 -4.34
N PHE A 114 -24.23 -8.53 -3.79
CA PHE A 114 -23.14 -7.91 -4.52
C PHE A 114 -21.80 -7.95 -3.76
N CYS A 115 -20.73 -7.91 -4.53
CA CYS A 115 -19.38 -7.64 -4.06
C CYS A 115 -18.81 -6.49 -4.89
N LEU A 116 -18.55 -5.36 -4.24
CA LEU A 116 -17.98 -4.17 -4.87
C LEU A 116 -16.62 -3.83 -4.26
N MET A 117 -15.60 -3.75 -5.10
CA MET A 117 -14.25 -3.32 -4.72
C MET A 117 -14.01 -1.91 -5.24
N VAL A 118 -13.86 -0.93 -4.34
CA VAL A 118 -13.57 0.47 -4.68
C VAL A 118 -12.12 0.76 -4.30
N HIS A 119 -11.27 0.88 -5.31
CA HIS A 119 -9.83 0.99 -5.15
C HIS A 119 -9.33 2.36 -5.60
N HIS A 120 -9.24 3.29 -4.66
CA HIS A 120 -8.70 4.61 -4.94
C HIS A 120 -7.21 4.57 -5.28
N LYS A 121 -6.76 5.46 -6.19
CA LYS A 121 -5.34 5.73 -6.43
C LYS A 121 -4.70 6.43 -5.23
N ALA A 122 -5.40 7.41 -4.66
CA ALA A 122 -4.93 8.15 -3.49
C ALA A 122 -4.76 7.22 -2.27
N PRO A 123 -3.75 7.44 -1.44
CA PRO A 123 -2.76 8.51 -1.45
C PRO A 123 -1.41 8.15 -2.10
N HIS A 124 -1.39 7.35 -3.17
CA HIS A 124 -0.15 6.97 -3.86
C HIS A 124 0.63 8.22 -4.37
N ARG A 125 1.97 8.10 -4.44
CA ARG A 125 2.86 9.06 -5.09
C ARG A 125 2.26 9.48 -6.46
N ASN A 126 2.19 10.74 -6.83
CA ASN A 126 2.88 11.91 -6.30
C ASN A 126 1.99 12.87 -5.46
N PHE A 127 0.96 12.39 -4.83
CA PHE A 127 0.18 13.14 -3.83
C PHE A 127 -0.39 14.47 -4.35
N MET A 128 -1.04 14.48 -5.50
CA MET A 128 -1.66 15.68 -6.05
C MET A 128 -3.06 15.87 -5.44
N PRO A 129 -3.28 16.94 -4.65
CA PRO A 129 -4.57 17.16 -4.00
C PRO A 129 -5.69 17.57 -4.96
N GLU A 130 -6.91 17.40 -4.51
CA GLU A 130 -8.11 17.94 -5.16
C GLU A 130 -8.17 19.47 -4.98
N PRO A 131 -8.67 20.24 -5.96
CA PRO A 131 -8.66 21.72 -5.90
C PRO A 131 -9.26 22.31 -4.63
N LYS A 132 -10.35 21.75 -4.13
CA LYS A 132 -11.01 22.23 -2.88
C LYS A 132 -10.14 22.09 -1.64
N TYR A 133 -9.03 21.34 -1.70
CA TYR A 133 -8.12 21.08 -0.59
C TYR A 133 -6.71 21.64 -0.78
N TYR A 134 -6.47 22.46 -1.80
CA TYR A 134 -5.14 23.03 -2.01
C TYR A 134 -4.61 23.83 -0.81
N ASP A 135 -5.48 24.50 -0.08
CA ASP A 135 -5.10 25.37 1.05
C ASP A 135 -5.29 24.70 2.42
N LEU A 136 -5.84 23.47 2.44
CA LEU A 136 -6.02 22.74 3.69
C LEU A 136 -4.66 22.51 4.37
N TYR A 137 -4.54 22.78 5.66
CA TYR A 137 -3.33 22.69 6.46
C TYR A 137 -2.18 23.63 6.05
N GLU A 138 -2.42 24.68 5.27
CA GLU A 138 -1.32 25.55 4.82
C GLU A 138 -0.58 26.19 6.00
N ASP A 139 -1.33 26.69 6.98
CA ASP A 139 -0.77 27.32 8.18
C ASP A 139 -0.42 26.33 9.30
N ALA A 140 -0.65 25.03 9.09
CA ALA A 140 -0.30 24.00 10.07
C ALA A 140 1.19 23.63 9.95
N GLU A 141 1.81 23.34 11.08
CA GLU A 141 3.11 22.68 11.15
C GLU A 141 2.91 21.26 11.72
N PHE A 142 3.26 20.25 10.93
CA PHE A 142 3.19 18.86 11.36
C PHE A 142 4.44 18.51 12.17
N PRO A 143 4.29 17.76 13.27
CA PRO A 143 5.43 17.28 14.03
C PRO A 143 6.31 16.36 13.18
N TYR A 144 7.62 16.47 13.37
CA TYR A 144 8.56 15.54 12.75
C TYR A 144 8.59 14.24 13.56
N PRO A 145 8.68 13.08 12.91
CA PRO A 145 9.01 11.85 13.63
C PRO A 145 10.33 11.99 14.39
N ASP A 146 10.42 11.40 15.58
CA ASP A 146 11.64 11.47 16.41
C ASP A 146 12.87 10.93 15.67
N ASN A 147 12.66 9.98 14.75
CA ASN A 147 13.70 9.36 13.91
C ASN A 147 13.78 9.96 12.50
N PHE A 148 13.29 11.18 12.27
CA PHE A 148 13.32 11.83 10.96
C PHE A 148 14.75 12.02 10.41
N PHE A 149 15.73 12.22 11.27
CA PHE A 149 17.16 12.30 10.92
C PHE A 149 17.91 11.06 11.40
N ASP A 150 17.35 9.87 11.17
CA ASP A 150 18.00 8.61 11.46
C ASP A 150 19.31 8.44 10.65
N ASP A 151 20.38 8.04 11.32
CA ASP A 151 21.70 7.81 10.71
C ASP A 151 21.92 6.35 10.32
N TYR A 152 20.96 5.48 10.62
CA TYR A 152 21.00 4.03 10.40
C TYR A 152 22.19 3.35 11.10
N GLU A 153 22.68 3.92 12.20
CA GLU A 153 23.69 3.30 13.03
C GLU A 153 23.20 1.95 13.54
N ASN A 154 24.07 0.99 13.67
CA ASN A 154 23.81 -0.40 14.07
C ASN A 154 22.82 -1.22 13.18
N ARG A 155 22.37 -0.69 12.05
CA ARG A 155 21.64 -1.45 11.05
C ARG A 155 22.55 -1.81 9.88
N GLY A 156 22.15 -2.87 9.13
CA GLY A 156 22.92 -3.36 8.03
C GLY A 156 22.85 -2.49 6.77
N GLY A 157 23.47 -2.97 5.72
CA GLY A 157 23.64 -2.23 4.46
C GLY A 157 22.34 -1.87 3.75
N ALA A 158 21.23 -2.60 3.96
CA ALA A 158 19.96 -2.32 3.28
C ALA A 158 19.40 -0.95 3.67
N ALA A 159 19.38 -0.61 4.97
CA ALA A 159 18.92 0.70 5.44
C ALA A 159 19.77 1.86 4.93
N LYS A 160 21.08 1.62 4.68
CA LYS A 160 22.01 2.64 4.21
C LYS A 160 22.00 2.83 2.69
N SER A 161 21.66 1.77 1.93
CA SER A 161 21.72 1.77 0.45
C SER A 161 20.39 2.04 -0.24
N GLN A 162 19.30 2.15 0.51
CA GLN A 162 17.97 2.43 -0.03
C GLN A 162 17.91 3.83 -0.68
N GLN A 163 16.94 4.03 -1.56
CA GLN A 163 16.67 5.29 -2.26
C GLN A 163 15.23 5.76 -1.98
N MET A 164 14.90 5.92 -0.69
CA MET A 164 13.62 6.42 -0.20
C MET A 164 13.76 7.63 0.74
N SER A 165 14.94 8.26 0.76
CA SER A 165 15.21 9.39 1.64
C SER A 165 14.44 10.63 1.21
N ILE A 166 13.70 11.25 2.13
CA ILE A 166 13.07 12.56 1.89
C ILE A 166 14.14 13.60 1.54
N MET A 167 15.28 13.55 2.22
CA MET A 167 16.36 14.48 1.97
C MET A 167 16.92 14.34 0.55
N ASN A 168 17.23 13.11 0.10
CA ASN A 168 18.03 12.85 -1.09
C ASN A 168 17.22 12.40 -2.31
N ASP A 169 16.13 11.61 -2.09
CA ASP A 169 15.45 10.88 -3.16
C ASP A 169 14.04 11.42 -3.46
N MET A 170 13.46 12.21 -2.55
CA MET A 170 12.19 12.90 -2.82
C MET A 170 12.45 14.12 -3.69
N THR A 171 11.90 14.13 -4.91
CA THR A 171 12.16 15.16 -5.89
C THR A 171 11.36 16.43 -5.63
N LEU A 172 12.00 17.59 -5.85
CA LEU A 172 11.33 18.88 -5.71
C LEU A 172 10.24 19.09 -6.78
N GLY A 173 10.47 18.61 -8.01
CA GLY A 173 9.50 18.73 -9.10
C GLY A 173 8.32 17.79 -8.94
N TYR A 174 8.52 16.50 -9.18
CA TYR A 174 7.46 15.49 -9.23
C TYR A 174 6.76 15.26 -7.89
N ASP A 175 7.52 15.10 -6.81
CA ASP A 175 6.93 14.82 -5.49
C ASP A 175 6.39 16.07 -4.81
N LEU A 176 7.12 17.16 -4.89
CA LEU A 176 6.85 18.38 -4.10
C LEU A 176 6.33 19.54 -4.93
N LYS A 177 6.14 19.33 -6.25
CA LYS A 177 5.45 20.23 -7.18
C LYS A 177 6.13 21.60 -7.36
N VAL A 178 7.44 21.70 -7.09
CA VAL A 178 8.24 22.89 -7.40
C VAL A 178 8.71 22.77 -8.84
N THR A 179 7.87 23.21 -9.78
CA THR A 179 8.08 23.00 -11.24
C THR A 179 9.40 23.57 -11.72
N GLU A 180 9.85 24.68 -11.19
CA GLU A 180 11.12 25.35 -11.52
C GLU A 180 12.33 24.50 -11.19
N MET A 181 12.20 23.57 -10.26
CA MET A 181 13.24 22.63 -9.82
C MET A 181 13.17 21.25 -10.49
N ASN A 182 12.28 21.08 -11.47
CA ASN A 182 12.11 19.81 -12.20
C ASN A 182 13.17 19.63 -13.29
N LYS A 183 14.43 19.66 -12.91
CA LYS A 183 15.60 19.59 -13.82
C LYS A 183 16.88 19.22 -13.07
N ASN A 184 17.87 18.76 -13.82
CA ASN A 184 19.22 18.47 -13.30
C ASN A 184 19.22 17.48 -12.14
N LEU A 185 18.44 16.40 -12.26
CA LEU A 185 18.32 15.37 -11.24
C LEU A 185 19.42 14.29 -11.40
N PRO A 186 19.77 13.58 -10.33
CA PRO A 186 20.60 12.39 -10.42
C PRO A 186 19.99 11.34 -11.35
N PRO A 187 20.79 10.48 -12.01
CA PRO A 187 20.29 9.51 -13.01
C PRO A 187 19.12 8.64 -12.54
N HIS A 188 19.13 8.20 -11.30
CA HIS A 188 18.06 7.35 -10.74
C HIS A 188 16.74 8.10 -10.51
N LEU A 189 16.72 9.44 -10.62
CA LEU A 189 15.53 10.28 -10.46
C LEU A 189 15.10 11.00 -11.75
N GLU A 190 15.86 10.89 -12.84
CA GLU A 190 15.59 11.59 -14.10
C GLU A 190 14.21 11.27 -14.70
N TRP A 191 13.72 10.04 -14.51
CA TRP A 191 12.38 9.63 -14.94
C TRP A 191 11.27 10.55 -14.42
N SER A 192 11.46 11.13 -13.24
CA SER A 192 10.46 11.99 -12.59
C SER A 192 10.25 13.33 -13.31
N ILE A 193 11.22 13.76 -14.14
CA ILE A 193 11.11 14.98 -14.94
C ILE A 193 9.96 14.84 -15.94
N ALA A 194 10.01 13.81 -16.77
CA ALA A 194 8.97 13.54 -17.76
C ALA A 194 7.61 13.23 -17.12
N ASP A 195 7.61 12.53 -15.99
CA ASP A 195 6.36 12.20 -15.29
C ASP A 195 5.68 13.44 -14.70
N TRP A 196 6.42 14.41 -14.20
CA TRP A 196 5.83 15.68 -13.74
C TRP A 196 5.28 16.52 -14.90
N GLU A 197 6.04 16.62 -15.99
CA GLU A 197 5.60 17.31 -17.21
C GLU A 197 4.31 16.68 -17.76
N ARG A 198 4.25 15.35 -17.82
CA ARG A 198 3.06 14.61 -18.23
C ARG A 198 1.87 14.86 -17.29
N ALA A 199 2.08 14.86 -15.97
CA ALA A 199 1.03 15.12 -15.02
C ALA A 199 0.43 16.52 -15.18
N ARG A 200 1.26 17.55 -15.41
CA ARG A 200 0.79 18.91 -15.68
C ARG A 200 0.09 19.03 -17.03
N ALA A 201 0.61 18.40 -18.08
CA ALA A 201 0.02 18.43 -19.42
C ALA A 201 -1.35 17.73 -19.49
N ARG A 202 -1.71 16.92 -18.51
CA ARG A 202 -3.05 16.31 -18.41
C ARG A 202 -4.12 17.27 -17.89
N MET A 203 -3.72 18.29 -17.17
CA MET A 203 -4.65 19.27 -16.61
C MET A 203 -5.27 20.12 -17.71
N THR A 204 -6.57 20.44 -17.55
CA THR A 204 -7.19 21.45 -18.41
C THR A 204 -6.59 22.82 -18.11
N PRO A 205 -6.73 23.82 -19.01
CA PRO A 205 -6.26 25.19 -18.73
C PRO A 205 -6.79 25.74 -17.41
N GLU A 206 -8.05 25.46 -17.07
CA GLU A 206 -8.70 25.89 -15.83
C GLU A 206 -8.11 25.19 -14.60
N GLN A 207 -7.91 23.88 -14.67
CA GLN A 207 -7.27 23.10 -13.60
C GLN A 207 -5.84 23.59 -13.36
N LEU A 208 -5.08 23.80 -14.44
CA LEU A 208 -3.70 24.28 -14.37
C LEU A 208 -3.62 25.70 -13.77
N ALA A 209 -4.52 26.60 -14.18
CA ALA A 209 -4.59 27.95 -13.63
C ALA A 209 -4.89 27.94 -12.11
N ALA A 210 -5.84 27.12 -11.67
CA ALA A 210 -6.16 26.95 -10.25
C ALA A 210 -4.98 26.38 -9.47
N TRP A 211 -4.28 25.38 -10.03
CA TRP A 211 -3.08 24.80 -9.46
C TRP A 211 -1.97 25.83 -9.29
N ASP A 212 -1.63 26.54 -10.35
CA ASP A 212 -0.55 27.52 -10.35
C ASP A 212 -0.86 28.72 -9.44
N ALA A 213 -2.12 29.14 -9.33
CA ALA A 213 -2.53 30.18 -8.40
C ALA A 213 -2.28 29.80 -6.93
N SER A 214 -2.46 28.53 -6.58
CA SER A 214 -2.24 28.03 -5.22
C SER A 214 -0.77 27.68 -4.95
N TYR A 215 -0.14 26.88 -5.82
CA TYR A 215 1.23 26.37 -5.60
C TYR A 215 2.31 27.37 -6.00
N GLY A 216 2.06 28.24 -6.96
CA GLY A 216 3.04 29.21 -7.46
C GLY A 216 3.63 30.11 -6.38
N PRO A 217 2.83 30.84 -5.58
CA PRO A 217 3.33 31.66 -4.49
C PRO A 217 4.14 30.90 -3.44
N ARG A 218 3.72 29.69 -3.11
CA ARG A 218 4.41 28.80 -2.15
C ARG A 218 5.76 28.32 -2.70
N ASN A 219 5.79 27.99 -3.98
CA ASN A 219 7.02 27.59 -4.66
C ASN A 219 8.01 28.74 -4.72
N LYS A 220 7.51 29.96 -5.04
CA LYS A 220 8.34 31.16 -5.04
C LYS A 220 8.95 31.43 -3.65
N ALA A 221 8.17 31.33 -2.60
CA ALA A 221 8.64 31.52 -1.22
C ALA A 221 9.75 30.52 -0.86
N MET A 222 9.58 29.24 -1.27
CA MET A 222 10.60 28.22 -1.08
C MET A 222 11.91 28.52 -1.84
N LEU A 223 11.81 28.95 -3.10
CA LEU A 223 12.96 29.32 -3.93
C LEU A 223 13.71 30.51 -3.35
N ASP A 224 12.97 31.54 -2.92
CA ASP A 224 13.53 32.75 -2.31
C ASP A 224 14.23 32.44 -0.97
N ALA A 225 13.76 31.44 -0.22
CA ALA A 225 14.36 31.01 1.04
C ALA A 225 15.72 30.32 0.88
N ASN A 226 16.04 29.82 -0.32
CA ASN A 226 17.32 29.18 -0.69
C ASN A 226 17.79 28.14 0.35
N LEU A 227 16.89 27.24 0.75
CA LEU A 227 17.12 26.23 1.79
C LEU A 227 18.11 25.14 1.31
N SER A 228 18.86 24.58 2.26
CA SER A 228 19.79 23.48 2.01
C SER A 228 19.87 22.54 3.21
N GLY A 229 20.44 21.35 3.00
CA GLY A 229 20.70 20.38 4.07
C GLY A 229 19.45 20.03 4.87
N LYS A 230 19.57 20.03 6.20
CA LYS A 230 18.47 19.66 7.10
C LYS A 230 17.26 20.61 7.01
N GLU A 231 17.48 21.89 6.76
CA GLU A 231 16.36 22.84 6.62
C GLU A 231 15.55 22.57 5.35
N LEU A 232 16.20 22.22 4.26
CA LEU A 232 15.53 21.77 3.05
C LEU A 232 14.77 20.46 3.28
N ALA A 233 15.36 19.50 4.00
CA ALA A 233 14.69 18.25 4.34
C ALA A 233 13.42 18.48 5.18
N LYS A 234 13.45 19.39 6.14
CA LYS A 234 12.29 19.79 6.94
C LYS A 234 11.19 20.40 6.07
N TRP A 235 11.56 21.30 5.17
CA TRP A 235 10.61 21.90 4.22
C TRP A 235 9.99 20.83 3.30
N LYS A 236 10.79 19.91 2.77
CA LYS A 236 10.33 18.78 1.97
C LYS A 236 9.28 17.96 2.73
N TYR A 237 9.57 17.64 4.00
CA TYR A 237 8.64 16.89 4.84
C TYR A 237 7.32 17.63 5.02
N GLN A 238 7.34 18.92 5.37
CA GLN A 238 6.10 19.71 5.57
C GLN A 238 5.25 19.74 4.28
N ARG A 239 5.86 19.97 3.11
CA ARG A 239 5.16 19.95 1.83
C ARG A 239 4.59 18.55 1.55
N TYR A 240 5.38 17.52 1.76
CA TYR A 240 4.99 16.13 1.56
C TYR A 240 3.80 15.73 2.43
N ILE A 241 3.90 15.93 3.74
CA ILE A 241 2.86 15.48 4.66
C ILE A 241 1.54 16.24 4.45
N LYS A 242 1.60 17.53 4.16
CA LYS A 242 0.41 18.32 3.85
C LYS A 242 -0.30 17.82 2.59
N ASP A 243 0.45 17.60 1.51
CA ASP A 243 -0.13 17.09 0.27
C ASP A 243 -0.68 15.66 0.43
N TYR A 244 0.02 14.81 1.18
CA TYR A 244 -0.47 13.47 1.53
C TYR A 244 -1.80 13.53 2.27
N MET A 245 -1.89 14.35 3.32
CA MET A 245 -3.10 14.53 4.12
C MET A 245 -4.25 15.15 3.32
N ARG A 246 -3.96 16.05 2.38
CA ARG A 246 -4.95 16.61 1.45
C ARG A 246 -5.56 15.52 0.55
N THR A 247 -4.74 14.60 0.05
CA THR A 247 -5.26 13.47 -0.75
C THR A 247 -6.09 12.50 0.09
N ILE A 248 -5.68 12.25 1.33
CA ILE A 248 -6.45 11.44 2.29
C ILE A 248 -7.81 12.07 2.59
N LYS A 249 -7.89 13.40 2.72
CA LYS A 249 -9.16 14.09 2.96
C LYS A 249 -10.17 13.86 1.83
N SER A 250 -9.70 13.84 0.58
CA SER A 250 -10.56 13.46 -0.55
C SER A 250 -11.05 12.02 -0.46
N VAL A 251 -10.20 11.08 -0.04
CA VAL A 251 -10.61 9.67 0.16
C VAL A 251 -11.66 9.56 1.26
N ASP A 252 -11.46 10.26 2.40
CA ASP A 252 -12.39 10.30 3.52
C ASP A 252 -13.79 10.78 3.09
N ASP A 253 -13.86 11.88 2.33
CA ASP A 253 -15.12 12.36 1.77
C ASP A 253 -15.82 11.33 0.89
N GLN A 254 -15.06 10.63 0.07
CA GLN A 254 -15.62 9.66 -0.88
C GLN A 254 -16.09 8.39 -0.17
N ILE A 255 -15.42 7.97 0.89
CA ILE A 255 -15.89 6.88 1.77
C ILE A 255 -17.19 7.31 2.45
N GLY A 256 -17.28 8.55 2.94
CA GLY A 256 -18.51 9.12 3.49
C GLY A 256 -19.68 8.98 2.52
N ARG A 257 -19.50 9.37 1.25
CA ARG A 257 -20.53 9.23 0.20
C ARG A 257 -21.00 7.78 0.00
N LEU A 258 -20.08 6.81 0.05
CA LEU A 258 -20.43 5.39 -0.07
C LEU A 258 -21.25 4.91 1.15
N LEU A 259 -20.86 5.31 2.36
CA LEU A 259 -21.57 4.98 3.58
C LEU A 259 -22.98 5.62 3.61
N ASP A 260 -23.09 6.89 3.20
CA ASP A 260 -24.36 7.60 3.07
C ASP A 260 -25.29 6.92 2.06
N TYR A 261 -24.73 6.41 0.94
CA TYR A 261 -25.51 5.62 -0.03
C TYR A 261 -26.07 4.34 0.60
N LEU A 262 -25.25 3.60 1.36
CA LEU A 262 -25.70 2.38 2.02
C LEU A 262 -26.82 2.66 3.04
N GLU A 263 -26.69 3.72 3.82
CA GLU A 263 -27.70 4.14 4.79
C GLU A 263 -29.01 4.54 4.10
N ALA A 264 -28.95 5.43 3.11
CA ALA A 264 -30.10 5.92 2.37
C ALA A 264 -30.88 4.81 1.65
N ASN A 265 -30.23 3.71 1.31
CA ASN A 265 -30.84 2.57 0.63
C ASN A 265 -31.12 1.38 1.57
N ASN A 266 -31.03 1.54 2.88
CA ASN A 266 -31.25 0.50 3.90
C ASN A 266 -30.36 -0.74 3.70
N LEU A 267 -29.13 -0.55 3.27
CA LEU A 267 -28.16 -1.60 3.00
C LEU A 267 -27.18 -1.84 4.14
N THR A 268 -27.02 -0.89 5.06
CA THR A 268 -25.98 -0.88 6.10
C THR A 268 -26.01 -2.15 6.95
N GLU A 269 -27.19 -2.60 7.40
CA GLU A 269 -27.33 -3.78 8.26
C GLU A 269 -26.96 -5.09 7.57
N ASN A 270 -26.98 -5.13 6.25
CA ASN A 270 -26.72 -6.34 5.47
C ASN A 270 -25.53 -6.20 4.52
N THR A 271 -24.68 -5.25 4.77
CA THR A 271 -23.44 -5.03 3.99
C THR A 271 -22.24 -5.11 4.91
N ILE A 272 -21.27 -5.94 4.54
CA ILE A 272 -19.97 -5.98 5.19
C ILE A 272 -19.11 -4.91 4.52
N VAL A 273 -18.69 -3.90 5.27
CA VAL A 273 -17.81 -2.84 4.78
C VAL A 273 -16.41 -3.07 5.32
N VAL A 274 -15.44 -3.18 4.42
CA VAL A 274 -14.03 -3.37 4.76
C VAL A 274 -13.24 -2.19 4.22
N TYR A 275 -12.52 -1.51 5.12
CA TYR A 275 -11.54 -0.50 4.77
C TYR A 275 -10.14 -1.02 5.06
N THR A 276 -9.28 -0.98 4.06
CA THR A 276 -7.88 -1.41 4.18
C THR A 276 -7.00 -0.70 3.15
N SER A 277 -5.70 -0.98 3.20
CA SER A 277 -4.71 -0.56 2.20
C SER A 277 -3.94 -1.77 1.68
N ASP A 278 -3.34 -1.64 0.51
CA ASP A 278 -2.47 -2.68 -0.07
C ASP A 278 -1.11 -2.78 0.65
N GLN A 279 -0.65 -1.72 1.33
CA GLN A 279 0.52 -1.73 2.24
C GLN A 279 0.50 -0.51 3.16
N GLY A 280 1.41 -0.50 4.15
CA GLY A 280 1.74 0.69 4.92
C GLY A 280 2.54 1.71 4.11
N PHE A 281 3.00 2.79 4.76
CA PHE A 281 3.73 3.87 4.10
C PHE A 281 4.55 4.67 5.11
N TYR A 282 5.80 5.01 4.76
CA TYR A 282 6.63 5.89 5.59
C TYR A 282 6.20 7.34 5.41
N MET A 283 5.97 8.01 6.52
CA MET A 283 5.57 9.41 6.56
C MET A 283 6.61 10.26 7.31
N GLY A 284 7.88 10.02 6.99
CA GLY A 284 9.01 10.68 7.59
C GLY A 284 9.78 9.85 8.61
N GLU A 285 9.21 8.74 9.09
CA GLU A 285 9.92 7.82 9.97
C GLU A 285 11.17 7.31 9.27
N HIS A 286 12.29 7.22 9.98
CA HIS A 286 13.63 6.91 9.45
C HIS A 286 14.12 7.90 8.37
N GLY A 287 13.49 9.06 8.22
CA GLY A 287 13.74 10.01 7.14
C GLY A 287 13.22 9.56 5.78
N TRP A 288 12.34 8.57 5.73
CA TRP A 288 11.88 7.93 4.50
C TRP A 288 10.47 8.35 4.07
N PHE A 289 10.20 8.09 2.81
CA PHE A 289 8.88 8.03 2.18
C PHE A 289 8.76 6.72 1.40
N ASP A 290 7.58 6.40 0.84
CA ASP A 290 7.30 5.12 0.19
C ASP A 290 7.15 3.96 1.21
N LYS A 291 7.45 2.72 0.84
CA LYS A 291 7.22 1.48 1.61
C LYS A 291 8.34 0.47 1.29
N ARG A 292 8.17 -0.81 1.51
CA ARG A 292 8.96 -1.96 1.03
C ARG A 292 9.65 -2.75 2.13
N PHE A 293 10.31 -2.11 3.10
CA PHE A 293 10.88 -2.82 4.23
C PHE A 293 9.81 -3.47 5.11
N MET A 294 10.21 -4.47 5.89
CA MET A 294 9.35 -5.11 6.89
C MET A 294 9.20 -4.29 8.18
N TYR A 295 9.70 -3.05 8.25
CA TYR A 295 9.47 -2.17 9.41
C TYR A 295 7.98 -1.80 9.51
N GLU A 296 7.52 -1.50 10.74
CA GLU A 296 6.08 -1.38 11.04
C GLU A 296 5.33 -0.41 10.13
N GLU A 297 5.91 0.72 9.76
CA GLU A 297 5.27 1.73 8.94
C GLU A 297 4.92 1.22 7.53
N SER A 298 5.72 0.32 6.98
CA SER A 298 5.50 -0.33 5.68
C SER A 298 4.73 -1.65 5.79
N PHE A 299 4.98 -2.40 6.85
CA PHE A 299 4.44 -3.75 7.06
C PHE A 299 2.99 -3.73 7.55
N ARG A 300 2.67 -2.80 8.45
CA ARG A 300 1.35 -2.67 9.07
C ARG A 300 0.41 -1.87 8.18
N THR A 301 -0.78 -2.43 7.91
CA THR A 301 -1.85 -1.76 7.17
C THR A 301 -3.08 -1.55 8.05
N PRO A 302 -3.90 -0.52 7.80
CA PRO A 302 -5.19 -0.41 8.47
C PRO A 302 -6.09 -1.57 8.05
N LEU A 303 -6.89 -2.07 8.99
CA LEU A 303 -8.00 -2.97 8.71
C LEU A 303 -9.17 -2.63 9.62
N LEU A 304 -10.23 -2.10 9.02
CA LEU A 304 -11.49 -1.79 9.68
C LEU A 304 -12.60 -2.61 9.02
N ILE A 305 -13.40 -3.30 9.82
CA ILE A 305 -14.51 -4.10 9.32
C ILE A 305 -15.78 -3.70 10.08
N MET A 306 -16.80 -3.30 9.36
CA MET A 306 -18.13 -3.04 9.90
C MET A 306 -19.11 -4.08 9.36
N TYR A 307 -19.77 -4.79 10.27
CA TYR A 307 -20.92 -5.65 9.98
C TYR A 307 -21.80 -5.77 11.23
N PRO A 308 -22.86 -4.97 11.33
CA PRO A 308 -23.67 -4.86 12.56
C PRO A 308 -24.19 -6.18 13.08
N LYS A 309 -24.47 -7.15 12.21
CA LYS A 309 -24.98 -8.48 12.57
C LYS A 309 -23.99 -9.38 13.31
N MET A 310 -22.68 -9.13 13.16
CA MET A 310 -21.64 -10.03 13.69
C MET A 310 -20.54 -9.33 14.47
N ILE A 311 -20.34 -8.03 14.25
CA ILE A 311 -19.23 -7.27 14.84
C ILE A 311 -19.83 -6.15 15.71
N LYS A 312 -19.48 -6.15 16.98
CA LYS A 312 -19.86 -5.09 17.92
C LYS A 312 -19.17 -3.78 17.54
N ALA A 313 -19.94 -2.70 17.44
CA ALA A 313 -19.43 -1.37 17.19
C ALA A 313 -18.39 -0.97 18.24
N GLY A 314 -17.29 -0.34 17.80
CA GLY A 314 -16.18 0.10 18.66
C GLY A 314 -15.30 -1.02 19.21
N SER A 315 -15.49 -2.28 18.79
CA SER A 315 -14.60 -3.38 19.19
C SER A 315 -13.23 -3.27 18.51
N VAL A 316 -12.21 -3.76 19.22
CA VAL A 316 -10.83 -3.83 18.75
C VAL A 316 -10.34 -5.28 18.84
N CYS A 317 -9.67 -5.75 17.80
CA CYS A 317 -9.00 -7.05 17.78
C CYS A 317 -7.50 -6.83 17.65
N ASN A 318 -6.71 -7.41 18.55
CA ASN A 318 -5.25 -7.31 18.58
C ASN A 318 -4.56 -8.59 18.06
N GLU A 319 -5.33 -9.55 17.56
CA GLU A 319 -4.78 -10.79 17.01
C GLU A 319 -4.06 -10.56 15.68
N LEU A 320 -3.05 -11.37 15.41
CA LEU A 320 -2.26 -11.27 14.19
C LEU A 320 -3.07 -11.71 12.96
N VAL A 321 -3.23 -10.79 12.02
CA VAL A 321 -3.94 -11.02 10.75
C VAL A 321 -3.07 -10.58 9.57
N GLN A 322 -3.34 -11.12 8.40
CA GLN A 322 -2.61 -10.79 7.16
C GLN A 322 -3.57 -10.61 5.98
N ASN A 323 -3.10 -9.98 4.91
CA ASN A 323 -3.88 -9.81 3.68
C ASN A 323 -4.23 -11.13 2.96
N ILE A 324 -3.53 -12.23 3.23
CA ILE A 324 -3.92 -13.58 2.78
C ILE A 324 -5.27 -14.04 3.38
N ASP A 325 -5.71 -13.42 4.47
CA ASP A 325 -6.93 -13.80 5.19
C ASP A 325 -8.21 -13.22 4.57
N TYR A 326 -8.09 -12.23 3.68
CA TYR A 326 -9.25 -11.53 3.14
C TYR A 326 -10.10 -12.44 2.23
N ALA A 327 -9.49 -13.08 1.24
CA ALA A 327 -10.22 -13.97 0.33
C ALA A 327 -10.97 -15.10 1.08
N PRO A 328 -10.32 -15.88 1.97
CA PRO A 328 -11.05 -16.91 2.73
C PRO A 328 -12.13 -16.34 3.65
N THR A 329 -11.98 -15.11 4.16
CA THR A 329 -13.00 -14.44 4.97
C THR A 329 -14.23 -14.11 4.14
N TYR A 330 -14.05 -13.49 2.96
CA TYR A 330 -15.18 -13.11 2.10
C TYR A 330 -15.94 -14.34 1.59
N LEU A 331 -15.22 -15.40 1.23
CA LEU A 331 -15.84 -16.67 0.84
C LEU A 331 -16.62 -17.31 1.98
N ALA A 332 -16.07 -17.32 3.19
CA ALA A 332 -16.74 -17.87 4.37
C ALA A 332 -18.00 -17.07 4.72
N LEU A 333 -17.97 -15.74 4.64
CA LEU A 333 -19.13 -14.88 4.85
C LEU A 333 -20.25 -15.13 3.82
N ALA A 334 -19.90 -15.49 2.60
CA ALA A 334 -20.83 -15.85 1.54
C ALA A 334 -21.26 -17.34 1.55
N GLY A 335 -20.72 -18.15 2.45
CA GLY A 335 -20.98 -19.60 2.48
C GLY A 335 -20.38 -20.36 1.28
N VAL A 336 -19.36 -19.80 0.63
CA VAL A 336 -18.71 -20.34 -0.56
C VAL A 336 -17.42 -21.07 -0.19
N LYS A 337 -17.22 -22.26 -0.72
CA LYS A 337 -15.98 -23.03 -0.53
C LYS A 337 -15.03 -22.81 -1.69
N SER A 338 -13.75 -22.58 -1.39
CA SER A 338 -12.71 -22.54 -2.41
C SER A 338 -12.36 -23.95 -2.91
N PRO A 339 -12.21 -24.16 -4.23
CA PRO A 339 -11.74 -25.43 -4.79
C PRO A 339 -10.22 -25.63 -4.57
N VAL A 340 -9.50 -24.58 -4.17
CA VAL A 340 -8.06 -24.62 -3.89
C VAL A 340 -7.79 -24.27 -2.44
N LYS A 341 -6.74 -24.85 -1.88
CA LYS A 341 -6.29 -24.49 -0.53
C LYS A 341 -5.65 -23.09 -0.56
N MET A 342 -6.21 -22.17 0.22
CA MET A 342 -5.63 -20.85 0.50
C MET A 342 -4.63 -20.92 1.67
N ASP A 343 -3.67 -20.02 1.70
CA ASP A 343 -2.70 -19.93 2.81
C ASP A 343 -3.28 -19.17 3.99
N GLY A 344 -4.20 -18.26 3.72
CA GLY A 344 -4.94 -17.49 4.72
C GLY A 344 -6.04 -18.31 5.42
N ARG A 345 -6.60 -17.71 6.44
CA ARG A 345 -7.72 -18.26 7.21
C ARG A 345 -8.81 -17.21 7.41
N SER A 346 -10.05 -17.64 7.55
CA SER A 346 -11.17 -16.74 7.78
C SER A 346 -11.00 -15.95 9.09
N LEU A 347 -11.29 -14.65 9.04
CA LEU A 347 -11.30 -13.75 10.20
C LEU A 347 -12.61 -13.83 11.01
N ILE A 348 -13.63 -14.56 10.53
CA ILE A 348 -14.93 -14.66 11.23
C ILE A 348 -14.79 -15.08 12.70
N PRO A 349 -13.90 -16.05 13.07
CA PRO A 349 -13.73 -16.41 14.48
C PRO A 349 -13.27 -15.26 15.38
N LEU A 350 -12.66 -14.22 14.82
CA LEU A 350 -12.22 -13.02 15.55
C LEU A 350 -13.34 -11.96 15.73
N PHE A 351 -14.46 -12.09 15.03
CA PHE A 351 -15.54 -11.09 15.05
C PHE A 351 -16.22 -10.98 16.41
N SER A 352 -16.20 -12.04 17.22
CA SER A 352 -16.67 -12.01 18.60
C SER A 352 -15.75 -11.24 19.56
N GLY A 353 -14.52 -10.95 19.15
CA GLY A 353 -13.47 -10.37 20.01
C GLY A 353 -12.69 -11.40 20.80
N GLU A 354 -12.97 -12.69 20.65
CA GLU A 354 -12.25 -13.77 21.32
C GLU A 354 -11.18 -14.37 20.43
N LYS A 355 -10.03 -14.72 21.02
CA LYS A 355 -8.96 -15.43 20.31
C LYS A 355 -9.31 -16.91 20.20
N PRO A 356 -9.39 -17.48 18.97
CA PRO A 356 -9.53 -18.92 18.79
C PRO A 356 -8.31 -19.68 19.32
N GLU A 357 -8.52 -20.87 19.89
CA GLU A 357 -7.47 -21.69 20.50
C GLU A 357 -6.26 -21.95 19.59
N ASN A 358 -6.52 -22.12 18.29
CA ASN A 358 -5.48 -22.42 17.27
C ASN A 358 -5.19 -21.22 16.36
N TRP A 359 -5.33 -20.00 16.84
CA TRP A 359 -4.97 -18.83 16.05
C TRP A 359 -3.46 -18.72 15.87
N ARG A 360 -3.01 -18.08 14.76
CA ARG A 360 -1.58 -17.92 14.48
C ARG A 360 -0.88 -17.09 15.56
N GLU A 361 0.36 -17.42 15.82
CA GLU A 361 1.23 -16.72 16.78
C GLU A 361 2.36 -15.93 16.10
N SER A 362 2.48 -16.04 14.77
CA SER A 362 3.47 -15.32 14.01
C SER A 362 2.98 -15.02 12.59
N LEU A 363 3.62 -14.04 11.96
CA LEU A 363 3.41 -13.62 10.59
C LEU A 363 4.70 -13.80 9.80
N TYR A 364 4.58 -14.27 8.55
CA TYR A 364 5.67 -14.32 7.58
C TYR A 364 5.53 -13.20 6.56
N TYR A 365 6.64 -12.59 6.18
CA TYR A 365 6.74 -11.56 5.16
C TYR A 365 7.89 -11.88 4.20
N HIS A 366 7.72 -11.51 2.91
CA HIS A 366 8.76 -11.63 1.91
C HIS A 366 8.70 -10.49 0.90
N TYR A 367 9.85 -9.87 0.61
CA TYR A 367 10.04 -8.82 -0.39
C TYR A 367 11.04 -9.26 -1.44
N TYR A 368 10.61 -9.31 -2.71
CA TYR A 368 11.39 -9.85 -3.84
C TYR A 368 11.91 -8.79 -4.81
N ASP A 369 11.33 -7.58 -4.83
CA ASP A 369 11.46 -6.59 -5.92
C ASP A 369 12.77 -5.80 -5.86
N TYR A 370 13.88 -6.50 -6.11
CA TYR A 370 15.22 -5.95 -6.13
C TYR A 370 16.06 -6.61 -7.25
N PRO A 371 16.90 -5.84 -8.01
CA PRO A 371 16.99 -4.36 -8.01
C PRO A 371 15.77 -3.69 -8.65
N ALA A 372 15.24 -2.64 -8.03
CA ALA A 372 14.09 -1.90 -8.50
C ALA A 372 14.15 -0.45 -8.02
N ILE A 373 13.15 0.34 -8.37
CA ILE A 373 13.00 1.69 -7.82
C ILE A 373 13.13 1.66 -6.29
N HIS A 374 13.83 2.61 -5.70
CA HIS A 374 14.15 2.73 -4.28
C HIS A 374 15.22 1.76 -3.74
N MET A 375 15.74 0.84 -4.53
CA MET A 375 16.88 -0.02 -4.20
C MET A 375 16.80 -0.67 -2.81
N VAL A 376 15.62 -1.14 -2.43
CA VAL A 376 15.42 -1.89 -1.18
C VAL A 376 15.78 -3.34 -1.41
N ARG A 377 16.73 -3.87 -0.65
CA ARG A 377 17.24 -5.23 -0.80
C ARG A 377 16.17 -6.28 -0.49
N ARG A 378 16.28 -7.45 -1.16
CA ARG A 378 15.44 -8.61 -0.87
C ARG A 378 15.56 -9.00 0.58
N HIS A 379 14.45 -9.33 1.19
CA HIS A 379 14.40 -9.80 2.56
C HIS A 379 13.13 -10.59 2.84
N ASP A 380 13.21 -11.46 3.79
CA ASP A 380 12.05 -12.08 4.40
C ASP A 380 12.14 -11.97 5.94
N GLY A 381 11.12 -12.39 6.63
CA GLY A 381 11.12 -12.28 8.07
C GLY A 381 9.88 -12.84 8.74
N VAL A 382 9.97 -12.86 10.07
CA VAL A 382 8.91 -13.33 10.96
C VAL A 382 8.68 -12.31 12.06
N SER A 383 7.40 -12.06 12.38
CA SER A 383 6.99 -11.26 13.51
C SER A 383 5.97 -12.01 14.37
N ASP A 384 6.17 -12.07 15.68
CA ASP A 384 5.19 -12.58 16.64
C ASP A 384 4.34 -11.47 17.30
N GLY A 385 4.44 -10.24 16.77
CA GLY A 385 3.74 -9.05 17.29
C GLY A 385 4.55 -8.27 18.32
N ARG A 386 5.52 -8.90 18.99
CA ARG A 386 6.49 -8.24 19.86
C ARG A 386 7.90 -8.25 19.28
N TYR A 387 8.37 -9.42 18.87
CA TYR A 387 9.70 -9.56 18.27
C TYR A 387 9.58 -9.72 16.77
N LYS A 388 10.43 -9.01 16.05
CA LYS A 388 10.51 -9.06 14.58
C LYS A 388 11.94 -9.41 14.18
N LEU A 389 12.09 -10.52 13.46
CA LEU A 389 13.34 -10.93 12.84
C LEU A 389 13.26 -10.69 11.35
N ILE A 390 14.19 -9.92 10.81
CA ILE A 390 14.31 -9.65 9.37
C ILE A 390 15.60 -10.27 8.88
N HIS A 391 15.52 -11.03 7.80
CA HIS A 391 16.63 -11.69 7.13
C HIS A 391 16.86 -11.03 5.78
N PHE A 392 17.93 -10.27 5.63
CA PHE A 392 18.35 -9.67 4.36
C PHE A 392 19.26 -10.65 3.63
N TYR A 393 18.93 -10.94 2.37
CA TYR A 393 19.67 -11.84 1.51
C TYR A 393 19.83 -11.25 0.11
N GLY A 394 20.63 -11.87 -0.74
CA GLY A 394 20.86 -11.34 -2.09
C GLY A 394 22.21 -11.76 -2.64
N LYS A 395 22.63 -13.00 -2.30
CA LYS A 395 23.87 -13.57 -2.84
C LYS A 395 23.85 -13.55 -4.36
N GLY A 396 24.85 -12.97 -4.96
CA GLY A 396 25.30 -13.32 -6.30
C GLY A 396 25.16 -12.29 -7.39
N GLU A 397 24.63 -11.10 -7.14
CA GLU A 397 24.79 -10.02 -8.10
C GLU A 397 25.97 -9.15 -7.69
N ALA A 398 26.99 -9.08 -8.54
CA ALA A 398 28.25 -8.34 -8.30
C ALA A 398 28.04 -6.85 -7.98
N LYS A 399 26.86 -6.31 -8.24
CA LYS A 399 26.46 -4.95 -7.90
C LYS A 399 26.07 -4.77 -6.44
N ASP A 400 25.74 -5.87 -5.76
CA ASP A 400 25.36 -5.90 -4.34
C ASP A 400 26.52 -6.33 -3.45
N ALA A 401 27.68 -6.52 -4.02
CA ALA A 401 28.90 -6.97 -3.35
C ALA A 401 29.49 -5.94 -2.37
N GLY A 402 28.65 -5.27 -1.60
CA GLY A 402 29.04 -4.77 -0.30
C GLY A 402 29.22 -5.93 0.65
N ALA A 403 29.99 -5.77 1.70
CA ALA A 403 30.33 -6.77 2.69
C ALA A 403 29.14 -7.43 3.43
N ASP A 404 27.90 -7.04 3.13
CA ASP A 404 26.67 -7.40 3.85
C ASP A 404 25.73 -8.22 2.97
N ALA A 405 26.21 -9.25 2.27
CA ALA A 405 25.40 -10.08 1.37
C ALA A 405 24.22 -10.78 2.08
N GLU A 406 24.39 -11.16 3.33
CA GLU A 406 23.38 -11.80 4.16
C GLU A 406 23.57 -11.41 5.64
N TYR A 407 22.51 -10.91 6.26
CA TYR A 407 22.53 -10.58 7.69
C TYR A 407 21.12 -10.54 8.26
N PHE A 408 21.04 -10.46 9.60
CA PHE A 408 19.78 -10.41 10.32
C PHE A 408 19.66 -9.14 11.13
N GLU A 409 18.42 -8.68 11.29
CA GLU A 409 18.04 -7.65 12.23
C GLU A 409 16.95 -8.21 13.17
N LEU A 410 17.05 -7.95 14.46
CA LEU A 410 16.01 -8.26 15.45
C LEU A 410 15.58 -6.99 16.15
N TYR A 411 14.26 -6.80 16.26
CA TYR A 411 13.65 -5.69 16.97
C TYR A 411 12.70 -6.19 18.05
N ASP A 412 12.73 -5.55 19.25
CA ASP A 412 11.75 -5.72 20.34
C ASP A 412 10.77 -4.54 20.29
N LEU A 413 9.65 -4.70 19.60
CA LEU A 413 8.67 -3.65 19.35
C LEU A 413 8.03 -3.08 20.63
N GLN A 414 8.08 -3.80 21.74
CA GLN A 414 7.61 -3.30 23.04
C GLN A 414 8.56 -2.25 23.62
N ASN A 415 9.86 -2.46 23.48
CA ASN A 415 10.90 -1.57 24.01
C ASN A 415 11.43 -0.57 22.97
N ASP A 416 11.27 -0.89 21.70
CA ASP A 416 11.73 -0.10 20.55
C ASP A 416 10.66 -0.12 19.44
N PRO A 417 9.53 0.55 19.63
CA PRO A 417 8.42 0.54 18.66
C PRO A 417 8.76 1.20 17.32
N HIS A 418 9.85 1.97 17.27
CA HIS A 418 10.35 2.63 16.06
C HIS A 418 11.51 1.90 15.37
N GLU A 419 11.84 0.69 15.84
CA GLU A 419 12.83 -0.19 15.20
C GLU A 419 14.19 0.49 14.96
N MET A 420 14.65 1.22 15.98
CA MET A 420 15.89 1.99 15.95
C MET A 420 17.12 1.17 16.36
N LYS A 421 16.92 0.09 17.11
CA LYS A 421 17.99 -0.69 17.70
C LYS A 421 17.93 -2.16 17.26
N ASN A 422 18.80 -2.51 16.31
CA ASN A 422 18.99 -3.92 15.98
C ASN A 422 19.69 -4.65 17.15
N VAL A 423 18.98 -5.54 17.81
CA VAL A 423 19.45 -6.28 18.99
C VAL A 423 19.85 -7.73 18.68
N VAL A 424 20.02 -8.07 17.40
CA VAL A 424 20.32 -9.45 16.96
C VAL A 424 21.57 -10.05 17.61
N ASN A 425 22.56 -9.23 17.91
CA ASN A 425 23.83 -9.65 18.53
C ASN A 425 23.91 -9.38 20.03
N VAL A 426 22.82 -8.90 20.66
CA VAL A 426 22.79 -8.63 22.09
C VAL A 426 22.53 -9.93 22.84
N PRO A 427 23.41 -10.35 23.78
CA PRO A 427 23.33 -11.67 24.40
C PRO A 427 21.99 -11.99 25.08
N SER A 428 21.34 -10.99 25.68
CA SER A 428 20.04 -11.17 26.37
C SER A 428 18.89 -11.50 25.39
N TYR A 429 19.06 -11.27 24.09
CA TYR A 429 18.05 -11.59 23.06
C TYR A 429 18.35 -12.88 22.30
N LYS A 430 19.43 -13.59 22.62
CA LYS A 430 19.87 -14.79 21.89
C LYS A 430 18.77 -15.84 21.74
N GLU A 431 18.02 -16.11 22.79
CA GLU A 431 16.93 -17.08 22.78
C GLU A 431 15.82 -16.68 21.77
N HIS A 432 15.46 -15.39 21.72
CA HIS A 432 14.48 -14.87 20.78
C HIS A 432 14.97 -14.94 19.33
N VAL A 433 16.27 -14.67 19.10
CA VAL A 433 16.89 -14.82 17.78
C VAL A 433 16.81 -16.27 17.30
N GLU A 434 17.22 -17.23 18.13
CA GLU A 434 17.20 -18.66 17.80
C GLU A 434 15.77 -19.17 17.55
N ARG A 435 14.83 -18.78 18.37
CA ARG A 435 13.41 -19.13 18.22
C ARG A 435 12.85 -18.60 16.92
N LEU A 436 13.02 -17.32 16.62
CA LEU A 436 12.48 -16.70 15.39
C LEU A 436 13.20 -17.17 14.12
N LYS A 437 14.50 -17.46 14.18
CA LYS A 437 15.20 -18.14 13.08
C LYS A 437 14.59 -19.52 12.79
N SER A 438 14.33 -20.30 13.81
CA SER A 438 13.69 -21.62 13.65
C SER A 438 12.28 -21.50 13.07
N GLU A 439 11.52 -20.48 13.49
CA GLU A 439 10.19 -20.19 12.95
C GLU A 439 10.28 -19.75 11.46
N LEU A 440 11.25 -18.91 11.12
CA LEU A 440 11.48 -18.49 9.74
C LEU A 440 11.83 -19.66 8.83
N VAL A 441 12.75 -20.53 9.26
CA VAL A 441 13.10 -21.77 8.53
C VAL A 441 11.88 -22.66 8.33
N LYS A 442 11.04 -22.78 9.36
CA LYS A 442 9.78 -23.53 9.26
C LYS A 442 8.84 -22.94 8.21
N TYR A 443 8.64 -21.61 8.19
CA TYR A 443 7.84 -20.95 7.15
C TYR A 443 8.42 -21.17 5.77
N GLN A 444 9.73 -21.00 5.58
CA GLN A 444 10.40 -21.21 4.30
C GLN A 444 10.18 -22.64 3.78
N LYS A 445 10.29 -23.63 4.65
CA LYS A 445 10.07 -25.05 4.31
C LYS A 445 8.60 -25.34 4.01
N ASP A 446 7.68 -24.94 4.88
CA ASP A 446 6.24 -25.25 4.76
C ASP A 446 5.63 -24.55 3.53
N LEU A 447 6.05 -23.34 3.26
CA LEU A 447 5.63 -22.55 2.10
C LEU A 447 6.38 -22.91 0.82
N LYS A 448 7.47 -23.69 0.90
CA LYS A 448 8.34 -24.06 -0.23
C LYS A 448 8.95 -22.83 -0.92
N ILE A 449 9.47 -21.92 -0.11
CA ILE A 449 10.15 -20.71 -0.60
C ILE A 449 11.38 -21.12 -1.42
N ARG A 450 11.64 -20.42 -2.52
CA ARG A 450 12.73 -20.75 -3.47
C ARG A 450 13.95 -19.85 -3.32
N GLU A 451 13.76 -18.66 -2.76
CA GLU A 451 14.82 -17.66 -2.58
C GLU A 451 15.05 -17.37 -1.10
N GLY A 452 16.28 -17.05 -0.73
CA GLY A 452 16.62 -16.62 0.63
C GLY A 452 16.50 -17.73 1.69
N ASN A 453 16.58 -19.00 1.30
CA ASN A 453 16.55 -20.10 2.27
C ASN A 453 17.75 -20.01 3.21
N ILE A 454 17.48 -20.13 4.50
CA ILE A 454 18.50 -20.28 5.54
C ILE A 454 18.90 -21.75 5.57
N GLU A 455 20.20 -22.06 5.39
CA GLU A 455 20.77 -23.40 5.50
C GLU A 455 20.93 -23.85 6.96
#